data_ab2663d68e981fe37b79504927b544cf
#
_entry.id   ab2663d68e981fe37b79504927b544cf
#
_cell.length_a   1.000
_cell.length_b   1.000
_cell.length_c   1.000
_cell.angle_alpha   90.00
_cell.angle_beta   90.00
_cell.angle_gamma   90.00
#
_symmetry.space_group_name_H-M   'P 1'
#
loop_
_entity.id
_entity.type
_entity.pdbx_description
1 polymer ?
#
loop_
_entity_poly.entity_id
_entity_poly.type
_entity_poly.pdbx_seq_one_letter_code
_entity_poly.pdbx_strand_id
1 'polypeptide(L)'
;MPSTSPEPAAERVPTGFVPMSGDHLAFLSSDVWAGMLQGDLLPWLTANGDLGDDVLEIGPGPGRTTDLLRERAAHVTALELDGSLASALAARLAGSNVDVVHGDGTDTGLLADRFSSVTCFHMLHHMPTADLQDRLLAEVHRVLRPGGWLLVADALDQDGIRSRHQEEGETFVPLDPATVPDRLRRAGFADAAVELGDYQILVRARKADG
;
A
#
# COMPACT_ATOMS: atom_id res chain seq x y z
N MET A 1 -33.33 -17.88 21.48
CA MET A 1 -32.03 -18.12 20.85
C MET A 1 -31.21 -16.88 21.02
N PRO A 2 -30.13 -16.85 21.83
CA PRO A 2 -29.27 -15.67 21.92
C PRO A 2 -28.48 -15.53 20.62
N SER A 3 -28.54 -14.36 20.02
CA SER A 3 -27.73 -13.93 18.89
C SER A 3 -26.26 -13.80 19.35
N THR A 4 -25.40 -14.71 18.95
CA THR A 4 -23.95 -14.56 19.10
C THR A 4 -23.47 -13.56 18.07
N SER A 5 -23.23 -12.33 18.47
CA SER A 5 -22.41 -11.39 17.68
C SER A 5 -21.05 -12.02 17.45
N PRO A 6 -20.48 -11.97 16.24
CA PRO A 6 -19.11 -12.45 16.02
C PRO A 6 -18.17 -11.63 16.89
N GLU A 7 -17.31 -12.32 17.64
CA GLU A 7 -16.19 -11.71 18.35
C GLU A 7 -15.34 -10.91 17.34
N PRO A 8 -14.89 -9.68 17.70
CA PRO A 8 -13.99 -8.93 16.83
C PRO A 8 -12.74 -9.78 16.57
N ALA A 9 -12.36 -9.90 15.30
CA ALA A 9 -11.15 -10.59 14.91
C ALA A 9 -9.97 -10.01 15.71
N ALA A 10 -9.35 -10.87 16.53
CA ALA A 10 -8.21 -10.46 17.34
C ALA A 10 -7.15 -9.84 16.44
N GLU A 11 -6.63 -8.69 16.85
CA GLU A 11 -5.54 -7.92 16.25
C GLU A 11 -4.37 -8.84 15.87
N ARG A 12 -4.34 -9.28 14.60
CA ARG A 12 -3.25 -10.12 14.09
C ARG A 12 -2.20 -9.22 13.45
N VAL A 13 -1.34 -8.64 14.30
CA VAL A 13 -0.14 -7.98 13.81
C VAL A 13 0.84 -9.06 13.30
N PRO A 14 1.37 -8.98 12.08
CA PRO A 14 2.35 -9.94 11.57
C PRO A 14 3.57 -10.02 12.48
N THR A 15 4.08 -11.23 12.69
CA THR A 15 5.32 -11.42 13.46
C THR A 15 6.46 -10.65 12.81
N GLY A 16 7.12 -9.79 13.58
CA GLY A 16 8.25 -8.99 13.12
C GLY A 16 7.88 -7.59 12.60
N PHE A 17 6.61 -7.19 12.69
CA PHE A 17 6.23 -5.80 12.42
C PHE A 17 6.94 -4.85 13.41
N VAL A 18 7.57 -3.82 12.86
CA VAL A 18 8.20 -2.74 13.61
C VAL A 18 7.45 -1.44 13.26
N PRO A 19 6.85 -0.73 14.23
CA PRO A 19 6.23 0.56 13.98
C PRO A 19 7.25 1.56 13.43
N MET A 20 6.78 2.48 12.58
CA MET A 20 7.61 3.58 12.08
C MET A 20 8.08 4.48 13.23
N SER A 21 9.30 4.99 13.11
CA SER A 21 9.86 5.94 14.06
C SER A 21 9.11 7.29 14.04
N GLY A 22 9.23 8.06 15.11
CA GLY A 22 8.64 9.40 15.17
C GLY A 22 9.21 10.33 14.11
N ASP A 23 10.52 10.22 13.80
CA ASP A 23 11.19 11.04 12.79
C ASP A 23 10.74 10.67 11.38
N HIS A 24 10.55 9.38 11.10
CA HIS A 24 9.98 8.91 9.83
C HIS A 24 8.55 9.40 9.64
N LEU A 25 7.69 9.25 10.64
CA LEU A 25 6.32 9.76 10.60
C LEU A 25 6.27 11.28 10.41
N ALA A 26 7.16 12.03 11.06
CA ALA A 26 7.27 13.47 10.87
C ALA A 26 7.66 13.82 9.42
N PHE A 27 8.61 13.08 8.83
CA PHE A 27 8.98 13.26 7.43
C PHE A 27 7.80 12.96 6.49
N LEU A 28 7.13 11.82 6.64
CA LEU A 28 5.96 11.45 5.81
C LEU A 28 4.76 12.41 5.97
N SER A 29 4.70 13.15 7.07
CA SER A 29 3.68 14.17 7.32
C SER A 29 4.07 15.55 6.79
N SER A 30 5.31 15.74 6.35
CA SER A 30 5.87 17.05 5.97
C SER A 30 5.39 17.55 4.59
N ASP A 31 5.56 18.86 4.36
CA ASP A 31 5.33 19.47 3.05
C ASP A 31 6.42 19.10 2.04
N VAL A 32 7.62 18.72 2.52
CA VAL A 32 8.69 18.19 1.65
C VAL A 32 8.24 16.88 1.01
N TRP A 33 7.73 15.95 1.82
CA TRP A 33 7.18 14.69 1.32
C TRP A 33 5.99 14.92 0.38
N ALA A 34 5.05 15.80 0.74
CA ALA A 34 3.94 16.16 -0.13
C ALA A 34 4.42 16.71 -1.49
N GLY A 35 5.48 17.53 -1.50
CA GLY A 35 6.09 18.03 -2.74
C GLY A 35 6.70 16.92 -3.60
N MET A 36 7.37 15.93 -2.99
CA MET A 36 7.90 14.77 -3.70
C MET A 36 6.77 13.91 -4.32
N LEU A 37 5.69 13.66 -3.58
CA LEU A 37 4.53 12.96 -4.10
C LEU A 37 3.89 13.69 -5.30
N GLN A 38 3.79 15.01 -5.24
CA GLN A 38 3.25 15.81 -6.33
C GLN A 38 4.18 15.88 -7.55
N GLY A 39 5.50 15.93 -7.31
CA GLY A 39 6.50 16.02 -8.37
C GLY A 39 6.76 14.70 -9.10
N ASP A 40 6.77 13.60 -8.38
CA ASP A 40 7.25 12.31 -8.88
C ASP A 40 6.12 11.28 -9.02
N LEU A 41 5.35 11.04 -7.93
CA LEU A 41 4.32 10.01 -7.93
C LEU A 41 3.09 10.40 -8.75
N LEU A 42 2.62 11.62 -8.58
CA LEU A 42 1.37 12.07 -9.22
C LEU A 42 1.46 12.12 -10.76
N PRO A 43 2.56 12.60 -11.40
CA PRO A 43 2.70 12.52 -12.85
C PRO A 43 2.68 11.08 -13.35
N TRP A 44 3.35 10.17 -12.65
CA TRP A 44 3.35 8.75 -13.01
C TRP A 44 1.96 8.12 -12.88
N LEU A 45 1.25 8.37 -11.78
CA LEU A 45 -0.14 7.92 -11.61
C LEU A 45 -1.03 8.42 -12.74
N THR A 46 -0.91 9.70 -13.11
CA THR A 46 -1.72 10.32 -14.16
C THR A 46 -1.42 9.71 -15.53
N ALA A 47 -0.15 9.37 -15.80
CA ALA A 47 0.26 8.77 -17.07
C ALA A 47 -0.08 7.28 -17.18
N ASN A 48 -0.17 6.57 -16.06
CA ASN A 48 -0.23 5.10 -16.03
C ASN A 48 -1.58 4.53 -15.58
N GLY A 49 -2.57 5.33 -15.22
CA GLY A 49 -3.79 4.71 -14.83
C GLY A 49 -5.00 5.59 -14.57
N ASP A 50 -6.11 5.13 -15.08
CA ASP A 50 -7.41 5.38 -14.48
C ASP A 50 -7.49 4.49 -13.22
N LEU A 51 -7.52 5.12 -12.03
CA LEU A 51 -7.69 4.40 -10.76
C LEU A 51 -9.04 3.69 -10.67
N GLY A 52 -9.99 4.10 -11.51
CA GLY A 52 -11.36 3.61 -11.46
C GLY A 52 -12.16 4.20 -10.31
N ASP A 53 -13.20 3.50 -9.90
CA ASP A 53 -14.22 4.00 -8.97
C ASP A 53 -14.01 3.59 -7.51
N ASP A 54 -13.44 2.41 -7.25
CA ASP A 54 -13.23 1.87 -5.89
C ASP A 54 -11.76 1.45 -5.72
N VAL A 55 -11.02 2.23 -4.96
CA VAL A 55 -9.56 2.07 -4.75
C VAL A 55 -9.29 1.53 -3.36
N LEU A 56 -8.39 0.53 -3.27
CA LEU A 56 -7.80 0.12 -2.01
C LEU A 56 -6.37 0.69 -1.91
N GLU A 57 -6.10 1.45 -0.88
CA GLU A 57 -4.75 1.84 -0.48
C GLU A 57 -4.29 0.98 0.68
N ILE A 58 -3.13 0.32 0.54
CA ILE A 58 -2.51 -0.47 1.62
C ILE A 58 -1.33 0.30 2.19
N GLY A 59 -1.34 0.50 3.52
CA GLY A 59 -0.30 1.22 4.23
C GLY A 59 -0.32 2.74 3.98
N PRO A 60 -1.45 3.43 4.20
CA PRO A 60 -1.58 4.88 4.00
C PRO A 60 -0.68 5.70 4.93
N GLY A 61 -0.27 5.15 6.07
CA GLY A 61 0.45 5.88 7.10
C GLY A 61 -0.29 7.15 7.55
N PRO A 62 0.37 8.34 7.54
CA PRO A 62 -0.29 9.60 7.88
C PRO A 62 -1.31 10.08 6.81
N GLY A 63 -1.40 9.42 5.65
CA GLY A 63 -2.45 9.62 4.64
C GLY A 63 -2.17 10.72 3.62
N ARG A 64 -0.92 11.05 3.33
CA ARG A 64 -0.59 12.04 2.27
C ARG A 64 -0.90 11.49 0.88
N THR A 65 -0.69 10.20 0.64
CA THR A 65 -1.09 9.52 -0.59
C THR A 65 -2.61 9.34 -0.66
N THR A 66 -3.26 9.05 0.46
CA THR A 66 -4.74 9.00 0.55
C THR A 66 -5.37 10.32 0.09
N ASP A 67 -4.79 11.47 0.46
CA ASP A 67 -5.27 12.78 0.02
C ASP A 67 -5.21 12.95 -1.51
N LEU A 68 -4.20 12.37 -2.18
CA LEU A 68 -4.10 12.37 -3.64
C LEU A 68 -5.12 11.42 -4.28
N LEU A 69 -5.32 10.25 -3.70
CA LEU A 69 -6.21 9.21 -4.23
C LEU A 69 -7.68 9.62 -4.13
N ARG A 70 -8.12 10.16 -2.99
CA ARG A 70 -9.52 10.55 -2.75
C ARG A 70 -10.02 11.68 -3.68
N GLU A 71 -9.10 12.45 -4.28
CA GLU A 71 -9.44 13.47 -5.28
C GLU A 71 -9.66 12.87 -6.68
N ARG A 72 -9.28 11.60 -6.89
CA ARG A 72 -9.23 10.94 -8.21
C ARG A 72 -10.09 9.69 -8.32
N ALA A 73 -10.57 9.16 -7.20
CA ALA A 73 -11.46 8.01 -7.14
C ALA A 73 -12.81 8.39 -6.52
N ALA A 74 -13.86 7.70 -6.90
CA ALA A 74 -15.17 7.90 -6.30
C ALA A 74 -15.19 7.46 -4.83
N HIS A 75 -14.42 6.40 -4.51
CA HIS A 75 -14.30 5.84 -3.17
C HIS A 75 -12.89 5.29 -2.93
N VAL A 76 -12.36 5.47 -1.71
CA VAL A 76 -11.08 4.91 -1.27
C VAL A 76 -11.29 4.12 0.01
N THR A 77 -10.82 2.88 0.04
CA THR A 77 -10.62 2.12 1.28
C THR A 77 -9.14 2.20 1.65
N ALA A 78 -8.82 2.78 2.80
CA ALA A 78 -7.44 2.91 3.31
C ALA A 78 -7.21 1.88 4.40
N LEU A 79 -6.40 0.85 4.13
CA LEU A 79 -6.09 -0.25 5.04
C LEU A 79 -4.76 0.00 5.75
N GLU A 80 -4.79 0.21 7.06
CA GLU A 80 -3.62 0.52 7.88
C GLU A 80 -3.42 -0.54 8.97
N LEU A 81 -2.18 -0.99 9.10
CA LEU A 81 -1.79 -2.01 10.09
C LEU A 81 -1.62 -1.42 11.49
N ASP A 82 -1.13 -0.18 11.61
CA ASP A 82 -1.01 0.50 12.90
C ASP A 82 -2.35 1.09 13.32
N GLY A 83 -2.92 0.57 14.43
CA GLY A 83 -4.22 1.00 14.93
C GLY A 83 -4.29 2.48 15.33
N SER A 84 -3.17 3.07 15.77
CA SER A 84 -3.08 4.49 16.12
C SER A 84 -3.13 5.36 14.87
N LEU A 85 -2.40 5.00 13.83
CA LEU A 85 -2.43 5.69 12.53
C LEU A 85 -3.79 5.53 11.86
N ALA A 86 -4.37 4.32 11.87
CA ALA A 86 -5.72 4.07 11.34
C ALA A 86 -6.75 4.96 12.03
N SER A 87 -6.72 5.03 13.37
CA SER A 87 -7.66 5.85 14.15
C SER A 87 -7.50 7.35 13.87
N ALA A 88 -6.26 7.84 13.79
CA ALA A 88 -5.97 9.23 13.48
C ALA A 88 -6.42 9.60 12.05
N LEU A 89 -6.15 8.72 11.08
CA LEU A 89 -6.55 8.90 9.68
C LEU A 89 -8.08 8.90 9.55
N ALA A 90 -8.77 7.97 10.21
CA ALA A 90 -10.24 7.90 10.21
C ALA A 90 -10.86 9.19 10.79
N ALA A 91 -10.32 9.71 11.89
CA ALA A 91 -10.79 10.96 12.47
C ALA A 91 -10.57 12.16 11.55
N ARG A 92 -9.40 12.22 10.87
CA ARG A 92 -9.05 13.29 9.93
C ARG A 92 -9.95 13.30 8.68
N LEU A 93 -10.28 12.12 8.16
CA LEU A 93 -11.01 11.96 6.91
C LEU A 93 -12.51 11.70 7.10
N ALA A 94 -13.03 11.85 8.31
CA ALA A 94 -14.44 11.65 8.61
C ALA A 94 -15.35 12.49 7.70
N GLY A 95 -16.36 11.84 7.09
CA GLY A 95 -17.31 12.49 6.19
C GLY A 95 -16.79 12.74 4.76
N SER A 96 -15.60 12.24 4.43
CA SER A 96 -15.08 12.21 3.05
C SER A 96 -15.49 10.92 2.32
N ASN A 97 -14.96 10.71 1.12
CA ASN A 97 -15.12 9.49 0.33
C ASN A 97 -14.07 8.40 0.69
N VAL A 98 -13.53 8.44 1.92
CA VAL A 98 -12.53 7.49 2.40
C VAL A 98 -13.05 6.70 3.58
N ASP A 99 -13.02 5.37 3.47
CA ASP A 99 -13.21 4.45 4.58
C ASP A 99 -11.86 3.94 5.08
N VAL A 100 -11.54 4.18 6.35
CA VAL A 100 -10.29 3.69 6.95
C VAL A 100 -10.58 2.38 7.69
N VAL A 101 -9.78 1.36 7.38
CA VAL A 101 -9.85 0.02 7.96
C VAL A 101 -8.54 -0.28 8.68
N HIS A 102 -8.62 -0.68 9.94
CA HIS A 102 -7.47 -1.24 10.67
C HIS A 102 -7.34 -2.73 10.31
N GLY A 103 -6.20 -3.15 9.72
CA GLY A 103 -6.05 -4.53 9.29
C GLY A 103 -4.71 -4.83 8.62
N ASP A 104 -4.51 -6.12 8.34
CA ASP A 104 -3.29 -6.67 7.73
C ASP A 104 -3.48 -6.79 6.21
N GLY A 105 -2.57 -6.20 5.42
CA GLY A 105 -2.56 -6.29 3.96
C GLY A 105 -2.31 -7.70 3.41
N THR A 106 -1.80 -8.63 4.22
CA THR A 106 -1.58 -10.03 3.82
C THR A 106 -2.82 -10.93 3.99
N ASP A 107 -3.84 -10.43 4.72
CA ASP A 107 -5.14 -11.09 4.93
C ASP A 107 -6.17 -9.99 5.27
N THR A 108 -6.60 -9.28 4.24
CA THR A 108 -7.42 -8.05 4.39
C THR A 108 -8.81 -8.31 4.96
N GLY A 109 -9.33 -9.52 4.83
CA GLY A 109 -10.74 -9.83 5.12
C GLY A 109 -11.75 -9.15 4.17
N LEU A 110 -11.28 -8.42 3.15
CA LEU A 110 -12.14 -7.71 2.20
C LEU A 110 -12.67 -8.66 1.12
N LEU A 111 -13.73 -8.25 0.44
CA LEU A 111 -14.35 -9.05 -0.62
C LEU A 111 -13.39 -9.24 -1.81
N ALA A 112 -13.39 -10.45 -2.38
CA ALA A 112 -12.71 -10.72 -3.64
C ALA A 112 -13.36 -9.92 -4.79
N ASP A 113 -12.56 -9.62 -5.83
CA ASP A 113 -13.04 -9.01 -7.08
C ASP A 113 -13.78 -7.67 -6.89
N ARG A 114 -13.39 -6.92 -5.86
CA ARG A 114 -14.05 -5.66 -5.50
C ARG A 114 -13.40 -4.44 -6.15
N PHE A 115 -12.09 -4.29 -5.99
CA PHE A 115 -11.42 -3.01 -6.25
C PHE A 115 -11.04 -2.83 -7.71
N SER A 116 -11.24 -1.61 -8.22
CA SER A 116 -10.76 -1.19 -9.54
C SER A 116 -9.25 -1.09 -9.60
N SER A 117 -8.66 -0.62 -8.51
CA SER A 117 -7.21 -0.61 -8.33
C SER A 117 -6.82 -0.78 -6.87
N VAL A 118 -5.60 -1.27 -6.67
CA VAL A 118 -4.93 -1.34 -5.37
C VAL A 118 -3.62 -0.58 -5.47
N THR A 119 -3.33 0.24 -4.48
CA THR A 119 -2.08 1.00 -4.39
C THR A 119 -1.28 0.57 -3.16
N CYS A 120 0.04 0.42 -3.34
CA CYS A 120 1.02 0.18 -2.27
C CYS A 120 2.15 1.19 -2.45
N PHE A 121 2.10 2.31 -1.71
CA PHE A 121 3.06 3.40 -1.89
C PHE A 121 3.98 3.52 -0.68
N HIS A 122 5.28 3.27 -0.90
CA HIS A 122 6.34 3.38 0.09
C HIS A 122 6.07 2.58 1.38
N MET A 123 5.51 1.34 1.24
CA MET A 123 5.16 0.51 2.37
C MET A 123 5.72 -0.92 2.30
N LEU A 124 5.97 -1.47 1.10
CA LEU A 124 6.40 -2.87 0.96
C LEU A 124 7.77 -3.11 1.57
N HIS A 125 8.69 -2.15 1.49
CA HIS A 125 10.01 -2.27 2.08
C HIS A 125 10.00 -2.33 3.62
N HIS A 126 8.90 -1.93 4.28
CA HIS A 126 8.71 -2.10 5.72
C HIS A 126 8.22 -3.49 6.12
N MET A 127 7.83 -4.33 5.16
CA MET A 127 7.42 -5.70 5.47
C MET A 127 8.62 -6.55 5.88
N PRO A 128 8.53 -7.35 6.96
CA PRO A 128 9.67 -8.06 7.55
C PRO A 128 10.37 -9.04 6.62
N THR A 129 9.66 -9.60 5.63
CA THR A 129 10.23 -10.61 4.72
C THR A 129 9.63 -10.52 3.32
N ALA A 130 10.38 -10.99 2.32
CA ALA A 130 9.89 -11.13 0.95
C ALA A 130 8.68 -12.08 0.85
N ASP A 131 8.61 -13.11 1.70
CA ASP A 131 7.47 -14.03 1.74
C ASP A 131 6.16 -13.33 2.17
N LEU A 132 6.25 -12.39 3.11
CA LEU A 132 5.09 -11.57 3.49
C LEU A 132 4.68 -10.61 2.37
N GLN A 133 5.64 -10.02 1.66
CA GLN A 133 5.35 -9.23 0.46
C GLN A 133 4.66 -10.09 -0.61
N ASP A 134 5.10 -11.34 -0.83
CA ASP A 134 4.48 -12.25 -1.81
C ASP A 134 3.04 -12.63 -1.39
N ARG A 135 2.78 -12.81 -0.09
CA ARG A 135 1.41 -13.02 0.43
C ARG A 135 0.53 -11.79 0.18
N LEU A 136 1.06 -10.60 0.44
CA LEU A 136 0.35 -9.35 0.14
C LEU A 136 0.03 -9.26 -1.35
N LEU A 137 0.97 -9.54 -2.25
CA LEU A 137 0.72 -9.51 -3.70
C LEU A 137 -0.38 -10.51 -4.11
N ALA A 138 -0.43 -11.70 -3.52
CA ALA A 138 -1.49 -12.68 -3.76
C ALA A 138 -2.85 -12.19 -3.24
N GLU A 139 -2.88 -11.57 -2.06
CA GLU A 139 -4.09 -11.01 -1.48
C GLU A 139 -4.60 -9.81 -2.31
N VAL A 140 -3.70 -8.94 -2.77
CA VAL A 140 -4.03 -7.85 -3.70
C VAL A 140 -4.66 -8.39 -4.99
N HIS A 141 -4.08 -9.44 -5.57
CA HIS A 141 -4.66 -10.08 -6.74
C HIS A 141 -6.07 -10.63 -6.45
N ARG A 142 -6.32 -11.18 -5.26
CA ARG A 142 -7.62 -11.70 -4.86
C ARG A 142 -8.69 -10.61 -4.79
N VAL A 143 -8.36 -9.46 -4.18
CA VAL A 143 -9.33 -8.36 -3.95
C VAL A 143 -9.54 -7.47 -5.18
N LEU A 144 -8.59 -7.43 -6.12
CA LEU A 144 -8.76 -6.75 -7.40
C LEU A 144 -9.84 -7.43 -8.25
N ARG A 145 -10.70 -6.63 -8.89
CA ARG A 145 -11.63 -7.13 -9.91
C ARG A 145 -10.87 -7.55 -11.18
N PRO A 146 -11.43 -8.45 -12.02
CA PRO A 146 -10.89 -8.71 -13.35
C PRO A 146 -10.62 -7.39 -14.11
N GLY A 147 -9.47 -7.29 -14.75
CA GLY A 147 -9.01 -6.06 -15.41
C GLY A 147 -8.51 -4.97 -14.49
N GLY A 148 -8.55 -5.15 -13.17
CA GLY A 148 -8.08 -4.16 -12.18
C GLY A 148 -6.56 -4.05 -12.12
N TRP A 149 -6.07 -2.94 -11.57
CA TRP A 149 -4.66 -2.57 -11.53
C TRP A 149 -4.06 -2.58 -10.13
N LEU A 150 -2.87 -3.14 -10.00
CA LEU A 150 -1.95 -2.89 -8.89
C LEU A 150 -0.96 -1.80 -9.31
N LEU A 151 -0.81 -0.78 -8.46
CA LEU A 151 0.14 0.31 -8.61
C LEU A 151 1.04 0.38 -7.38
N VAL A 152 2.35 0.28 -7.61
CA VAL A 152 3.36 0.33 -6.54
C VAL A 152 4.37 1.43 -6.84
N ALA A 153 4.70 2.21 -5.84
CA ALA A 153 5.90 3.03 -5.79
C ALA A 153 6.63 2.68 -4.50
N ASP A 154 7.89 2.29 -4.57
CA ASP A 154 8.62 1.87 -3.38
C ASP A 154 10.09 2.23 -3.45
N ALA A 155 10.75 2.29 -2.29
CA ALA A 155 12.14 2.66 -2.19
C ALA A 155 13.08 1.65 -2.87
N LEU A 156 14.04 2.15 -3.64
CA LEU A 156 15.15 1.36 -4.14
C LEU A 156 16.18 1.06 -3.02
N ASP A 157 16.91 -0.03 -3.20
CA ASP A 157 18.04 -0.39 -2.34
C ASP A 157 19.22 0.56 -2.57
N GLN A 158 19.28 1.63 -1.80
CA GLN A 158 20.34 2.63 -1.82
C GLN A 158 20.92 2.82 -0.42
N ASP A 159 22.23 3.00 -0.35
CA ASP A 159 22.95 3.11 0.93
C ASP A 159 22.36 4.17 1.87
N GLY A 160 21.98 5.34 1.36
CA GLY A 160 21.40 6.42 2.15
C GLY A 160 20.02 6.09 2.73
N ILE A 161 19.19 5.37 1.96
CA ILE A 161 17.86 4.93 2.40
C ILE A 161 18.02 3.81 3.44
N ARG A 162 18.86 2.82 3.13
CA ARG A 162 19.15 1.68 4.03
C ARG A 162 19.72 2.17 5.37
N SER A 163 20.69 3.09 5.35
CA SER A 163 21.30 3.62 6.56
C SER A 163 20.29 4.33 7.45
N ARG A 164 19.39 5.11 6.88
CA ARG A 164 18.33 5.80 7.64
C ARG A 164 17.44 4.79 8.38
N HIS A 165 16.91 3.78 7.69
CA HIS A 165 16.07 2.76 8.33
C HIS A 165 16.80 2.01 9.44
N GLN A 166 18.09 1.70 9.25
CA GLN A 166 18.92 1.07 10.28
C GLN A 166 19.12 1.96 11.50
N GLU A 167 19.40 3.27 11.30
CA GLU A 167 19.56 4.24 12.38
C GLU A 167 18.26 4.42 13.16
N GLU A 168 17.11 4.35 12.50
CA GLU A 168 15.78 4.45 13.09
C GLU A 168 15.29 3.11 13.69
N GLY A 169 16.04 2.02 13.51
CA GLY A 169 15.69 0.69 13.99
C GLY A 169 14.53 0.04 13.23
N GLU A 170 14.24 0.52 12.03
CA GLU A 170 13.14 0.07 11.20
C GLU A 170 13.53 -1.08 10.27
N THR A 171 12.53 -1.83 9.85
CA THR A 171 12.68 -2.86 8.81
C THR A 171 12.95 -2.19 7.45
N PHE A 172 13.89 -2.75 6.69
CA PHE A 172 14.13 -2.37 5.30
C PHE A 172 14.40 -3.59 4.42
N VAL A 173 13.38 -4.06 3.73
CA VAL A 173 13.42 -5.18 2.78
C VAL A 173 12.93 -4.66 1.42
N PRO A 174 13.80 -3.96 0.65
CA PRO A 174 13.41 -3.35 -0.61
C PRO A 174 13.05 -4.40 -1.66
N LEU A 175 12.19 -4.00 -2.60
CA LEU A 175 11.90 -4.81 -3.78
C LEU A 175 13.13 -4.89 -4.68
N ASP A 176 13.51 -6.11 -5.08
CA ASP A 176 14.53 -6.31 -6.12
C ASP A 176 13.87 -6.21 -7.50
N PRO A 177 14.19 -5.18 -8.30
CA PRO A 177 13.58 -4.98 -9.62
C PRO A 177 13.72 -6.17 -10.56
N ALA A 178 14.81 -6.96 -10.42
CA ALA A 178 15.06 -8.13 -11.26
C ALA A 178 14.07 -9.28 -10.97
N THR A 179 13.57 -9.38 -9.76
CA THR A 179 12.70 -10.48 -9.32
C THR A 179 11.20 -10.11 -9.32
N VAL A 180 10.87 -8.83 -9.27
CA VAL A 180 9.48 -8.34 -9.19
C VAL A 180 8.57 -8.90 -10.29
N PRO A 181 8.96 -8.94 -11.60
CA PRO A 181 8.09 -9.49 -12.64
C PRO A 181 7.69 -10.95 -12.39
N ASP A 182 8.63 -11.77 -11.92
CA ASP A 182 8.38 -13.18 -11.62
C ASP A 182 7.51 -13.35 -10.37
N ARG A 183 7.69 -12.49 -9.36
CA ARG A 183 6.86 -12.48 -8.15
C ARG A 183 5.41 -12.13 -8.48
N LEU A 184 5.19 -11.10 -9.29
CA LEU A 184 3.86 -10.69 -9.76
C LEU A 184 3.18 -11.80 -10.57
N ARG A 185 3.91 -12.46 -11.47
CA ARG A 185 3.37 -13.59 -12.24
C ARG A 185 2.95 -14.75 -11.33
N ARG A 186 3.75 -15.08 -10.30
CA ARG A 186 3.39 -16.10 -9.30
C ARG A 186 2.17 -15.70 -8.49
N ALA A 187 1.96 -14.42 -8.23
CA ALA A 187 0.78 -13.90 -7.57
C ALA A 187 -0.48 -13.90 -8.46
N GLY A 188 -0.35 -14.17 -9.78
CA GLY A 188 -1.46 -14.30 -10.72
C GLY A 188 -1.64 -13.13 -11.68
N PHE A 189 -0.80 -12.09 -11.62
CA PHE A 189 -0.88 -10.96 -12.54
C PHE A 189 -0.47 -11.34 -13.97
N ALA A 190 -1.27 -10.90 -14.97
CA ALA A 190 -1.04 -11.22 -16.38
C ALA A 190 0.02 -10.33 -16.99
N ASP A 191 -0.07 -9.02 -16.73
CA ASP A 191 0.82 -8.00 -17.29
C ASP A 191 1.48 -7.24 -16.16
N ALA A 192 2.79 -7.01 -16.29
CA ALA A 192 3.55 -6.21 -15.34
C ALA A 192 4.58 -5.34 -16.07
N ALA A 193 4.65 -4.07 -15.69
CA ALA A 193 5.68 -3.14 -16.10
C ALA A 193 6.42 -2.63 -14.87
N VAL A 194 7.74 -2.56 -14.96
CA VAL A 194 8.64 -2.05 -13.92
C VAL A 194 9.44 -0.90 -14.49
N GLU A 195 9.39 0.23 -13.83
CA GLU A 195 10.15 1.43 -14.17
C GLU A 195 11.05 1.80 -12.97
N LEU A 196 12.23 2.32 -13.25
CA LEU A 196 13.17 2.76 -12.21
C LEU A 196 13.31 4.27 -12.29
N GLY A 197 12.99 4.94 -11.17
CA GLY A 197 13.34 6.32 -10.93
C GLY A 197 14.68 6.45 -10.21
N ASP A 198 15.04 7.66 -9.82
CA ASP A 198 16.32 7.92 -9.17
C ASP A 198 16.43 7.26 -7.79
N TYR A 199 15.33 7.14 -7.05
CA TYR A 199 15.27 6.60 -5.68
C TYR A 199 14.13 5.60 -5.45
N GLN A 200 13.32 5.34 -6.46
CA GLN A 200 12.14 4.48 -6.34
C GLN A 200 11.98 3.52 -7.51
N ILE A 201 11.40 2.37 -7.22
CA ILE A 201 10.84 1.44 -8.19
C ILE A 201 9.35 1.76 -8.36
N LEU A 202 8.91 1.82 -9.59
CA LEU A 202 7.52 2.02 -9.97
C LEU A 202 7.01 0.77 -10.69
N VAL A 203 5.92 0.21 -10.20
CA VAL A 203 5.36 -1.03 -10.73
C VAL A 203 3.90 -0.86 -11.06
N ARG A 204 3.53 -1.36 -12.22
CA ARG A 204 2.15 -1.48 -12.66
C ARG A 204 1.89 -2.92 -13.05
N ALA A 205 0.85 -3.55 -12.48
CA ALA A 205 0.48 -4.91 -12.84
C ALA A 205 -1.04 -5.04 -12.97
N ARG A 206 -1.51 -5.88 -13.90
CA ARG A 206 -2.94 -6.03 -14.22
C ARG A 206 -3.42 -7.45 -13.91
N LYS A 207 -4.54 -7.54 -13.22
CA LYS A 207 -5.30 -8.81 -13.15
C LYS A 207 -5.96 -9.07 -14.50
N ALA A 208 -5.86 -10.30 -15.03
CA ALA A 208 -6.49 -10.66 -16.29
C ALA A 208 -7.99 -10.35 -16.29
N ASP A 209 -8.52 -10.05 -17.47
CA ASP A 209 -9.96 -10.04 -17.69
C ASP A 209 -10.47 -11.48 -17.51
N GLY A 210 -11.58 -11.68 -16.80
CA GLY A 210 -12.15 -13.00 -16.51
C GLY A 210 -12.73 -13.68 -17.75
#